data_4b838cdd58c5ecc7a5ffa78b2c8b4052
#
_entry.id   4b838cdd58c5ecc7a5ffa78b2c8b4052
#
_cell.length_a   1.000
_cell.length_b   1.000
_cell.length_c   1.000
_cell.angle_alpha   90.00
_cell.angle_beta   90.00
_cell.angle_gamma   90.00
#
_symmetry.space_group_name_H-M   'P 1'
#
loop_
_entity.id
_entity.type
_entity.pdbx_description
1 polymer ?
#
loop_
_entity_poly.entity_id
_entity_poly.type
_entity_poly.pdbx_seq_one_letter_code
_entity_poly.pdbx_strand_id
1 'polypeptide(L)'
;MSQTYYKAINWNEIEDVIDKSTWEKLTEQFWLDTRIPLSNDLDDWRQLSEQEKDLVGKVFGGLTLLDTMQSESGVEAIRADVRTPHEEAVLNNIQFMESVHAKSYSSIFSTLNTKSEIEAIFEWTNNNEYLQKKAKIINDIYENGDALQKKVASTFLETFLFYSGFFTPLYYLGNNKLANVAEIIKLIIRDESVHGTYIGYKFQLGFNELSEDEQDAFREWMYDLLYQLYENEEN
;
A
#
# COMPACT_ATOMS: atom_id res chain seq x y z
N MET A 1 -39.00 -14.21 -11.35
CA MET A 1 -37.58 -14.15 -11.78
C MET A 1 -37.21 -12.68 -11.86
N SER A 2 -36.33 -12.18 -11.03
CA SER A 2 -35.84 -10.81 -11.13
C SER A 2 -35.00 -10.72 -12.42
N GLN A 3 -35.35 -9.82 -13.31
CA GLN A 3 -34.60 -9.56 -14.51
C GLN A 3 -33.28 -8.88 -14.09
N THR A 4 -32.14 -9.54 -14.32
CA THR A 4 -30.83 -8.95 -14.06
C THR A 4 -30.51 -7.93 -15.13
N TYR A 5 -30.38 -6.67 -14.72
CA TYR A 5 -29.99 -5.60 -15.63
C TYR A 5 -28.50 -5.30 -15.49
N TYR A 6 -27.79 -5.31 -16.61
CA TYR A 6 -26.43 -4.81 -16.70
C TYR A 6 -26.45 -3.34 -17.06
N LYS A 7 -25.87 -2.48 -16.21
CA LYS A 7 -25.81 -1.04 -16.44
C LYS A 7 -24.39 -0.63 -16.84
N ALA A 8 -24.28 0.23 -17.84
CA ALA A 8 -23.02 0.92 -18.13
C ALA A 8 -22.76 1.99 -17.06
N ILE A 9 -21.48 2.17 -16.69
CA ILE A 9 -21.07 3.30 -15.85
C ILE A 9 -21.29 4.62 -16.58
N ASN A 10 -21.89 5.59 -15.92
CA ASN A 10 -22.17 6.91 -16.49
C ASN A 10 -21.39 8.01 -15.74
N TRP A 11 -20.26 8.42 -16.27
CA TRP A 11 -19.42 9.48 -15.71
C TRP A 11 -20.03 10.90 -15.83
N ASN A 12 -21.24 11.05 -16.40
CA ASN A 12 -21.97 12.30 -16.40
C ASN A 12 -22.99 12.39 -15.24
N GLU A 13 -23.22 11.30 -14.52
CA GLU A 13 -24.13 11.21 -13.37
C GLU A 13 -23.37 10.59 -12.19
N ILE A 14 -22.72 11.44 -11.41
CA ILE A 14 -21.84 11.03 -10.31
C ILE A 14 -22.61 11.09 -8.99
N GLU A 15 -22.71 9.97 -8.30
CA GLU A 15 -23.34 9.90 -6.97
C GLU A 15 -22.42 10.50 -5.88
N ASP A 16 -21.12 10.21 -5.98
CA ASP A 16 -20.08 10.74 -5.07
C ASP A 16 -18.98 11.43 -5.90
N VAL A 17 -18.89 12.75 -5.77
CA VAL A 17 -17.92 13.57 -6.52
C VAL A 17 -16.46 13.23 -6.14
N ILE A 18 -16.23 12.67 -4.94
CA ILE A 18 -14.90 12.24 -4.50
C ILE A 18 -14.43 11.03 -5.33
N ASP A 19 -15.32 10.13 -5.75
CA ASP A 19 -14.96 9.01 -6.64
C ASP A 19 -14.37 9.54 -7.94
N LYS A 20 -15.05 10.52 -8.56
CA LYS A 20 -14.57 11.11 -9.82
C LYS A 20 -13.24 11.83 -9.63
N SER A 21 -13.14 12.70 -8.64
CA SER A 21 -11.91 13.48 -8.39
C SER A 21 -10.73 12.60 -8.06
N THR A 22 -10.94 11.50 -7.33
CA THR A 22 -9.91 10.52 -7.02
C THR A 22 -9.49 9.75 -8.27
N TRP A 23 -10.45 9.29 -9.08
CA TRP A 23 -10.16 8.63 -10.35
C TRP A 23 -9.31 9.53 -11.27
N GLU A 24 -9.72 10.80 -11.45
CA GLU A 24 -8.97 11.77 -12.27
C GLU A 24 -7.56 11.99 -11.71
N LYS A 25 -7.41 12.11 -10.39
CA LYS A 25 -6.11 12.27 -9.72
C LYS A 25 -5.20 11.07 -9.93
N LEU A 26 -5.69 9.85 -9.73
CA LEU A 26 -4.92 8.62 -9.90
C LEU A 26 -4.50 8.41 -11.36
N THR A 27 -5.38 8.69 -12.31
CA THR A 27 -5.06 8.56 -13.74
C THR A 27 -4.09 9.63 -14.23
N GLU A 28 -4.19 10.87 -13.74
CA GLU A 28 -3.26 11.96 -14.05
C GLU A 28 -1.84 11.64 -13.59
N GLN A 29 -1.70 11.06 -12.40
CA GLN A 29 -0.40 10.75 -11.81
C GLN A 29 0.16 9.38 -12.18
N PHE A 30 -0.46 8.65 -13.11
CA PHE A 30 -0.06 7.32 -13.55
C PHE A 30 1.42 7.23 -13.98
N TRP A 31 2.10 6.21 -13.52
CA TRP A 31 3.51 5.95 -13.82
C TRP A 31 3.82 4.44 -13.89
N LEU A 32 4.98 4.11 -14.42
CA LEU A 32 5.54 2.76 -14.43
C LEU A 32 7.02 2.82 -14.05
N ASP A 33 7.50 1.79 -13.36
CA ASP A 33 8.90 1.61 -12.94
C ASP A 33 9.91 1.76 -14.09
N THR A 34 9.53 1.34 -15.28
CA THR A 34 10.37 1.41 -16.49
C THR A 34 10.73 2.83 -16.94
N ARG A 35 10.09 3.84 -16.37
CA ARG A 35 10.40 5.25 -16.67
C ARG A 35 11.55 5.82 -15.84
N ILE A 36 11.97 5.10 -14.79
CA ILE A 36 13.01 5.54 -13.87
C ILE A 36 14.31 4.80 -14.20
N PRO A 37 15.42 5.53 -14.52
CA PRO A 37 16.67 4.91 -14.92
C PRO A 37 17.49 4.42 -13.70
N LEU A 38 17.05 3.35 -13.05
CA LEU A 38 17.64 2.79 -11.83
C LEU A 38 19.15 2.47 -11.97
N SER A 39 19.60 2.17 -13.18
CA SER A 39 21.04 1.92 -13.45
C SER A 39 21.96 3.09 -13.12
N ASN A 40 21.43 4.31 -13.03
CA ASN A 40 22.20 5.48 -12.62
C ASN A 40 22.62 5.42 -11.15
N ASP A 41 21.97 4.59 -10.33
CA ASP A 41 22.30 4.44 -8.91
C ASP A 41 23.33 3.33 -8.64
N LEU A 42 23.82 2.62 -9.68
CA LEU A 42 24.79 1.51 -9.53
C LEU A 42 26.10 1.94 -8.87
N ASP A 43 26.59 3.16 -9.18
CA ASP A 43 27.85 3.63 -8.59
C ASP A 43 27.66 3.99 -7.10
N ASP A 44 26.54 4.55 -6.72
CA ASP A 44 26.17 4.78 -5.33
C ASP A 44 26.01 3.44 -4.58
N TRP A 45 25.30 2.49 -5.20
CA TRP A 45 25.10 1.15 -4.65
C TRP A 45 26.42 0.43 -4.34
N ARG A 46 27.38 0.50 -5.26
CA ARG A 46 28.72 -0.10 -5.06
C ARG A 46 29.52 0.50 -3.91
N GLN A 47 29.25 1.75 -3.56
CA GLN A 47 29.91 2.47 -2.47
C GLN A 47 29.26 2.22 -1.10
N LEU A 48 28.06 1.63 -1.05
CA LEU A 48 27.44 1.24 0.21
C LEU A 48 28.17 0.06 0.84
N SER A 49 28.26 0.05 2.16
CA SER A 49 28.70 -1.10 2.93
C SER A 49 27.72 -2.27 2.78
N GLU A 50 28.17 -3.49 3.03
CA GLU A 50 27.31 -4.68 3.00
C GLU A 50 26.13 -4.57 3.99
N GLN A 51 26.34 -3.91 5.13
CA GLN A 51 25.27 -3.67 6.12
C GLN A 51 24.20 -2.71 5.58
N GLU A 52 24.61 -1.65 4.87
CA GLU A 52 23.67 -0.72 4.23
C GLU A 52 22.87 -1.39 3.12
N LYS A 53 23.53 -2.21 2.28
CA LYS A 53 22.85 -2.98 1.24
C LYS A 53 21.85 -3.98 1.81
N ASP A 54 22.24 -4.69 2.87
CA ASP A 54 21.37 -5.63 3.59
C ASP A 54 20.15 -4.93 4.17
N LEU A 55 20.33 -3.75 4.80
CA LEU A 55 19.24 -2.94 5.32
C LEU A 55 18.26 -2.52 4.22
N VAL A 56 18.78 -1.94 3.13
CA VAL A 56 17.95 -1.50 1.99
C VAL A 56 17.20 -2.68 1.38
N GLY A 57 17.87 -3.80 1.19
CA GLY A 57 17.28 -5.03 0.66
C GLY A 57 16.12 -5.54 1.53
N LYS A 58 16.30 -5.60 2.84
CA LYS A 58 15.29 -6.05 3.81
C LYS A 58 14.10 -5.10 3.87
N VAL A 59 14.34 -3.79 3.88
CA VAL A 59 13.27 -2.79 3.84
C VAL A 59 12.41 -2.98 2.59
N PHE A 60 13.01 -3.09 1.42
CA PHE A 60 12.25 -3.29 0.19
C PHE A 60 11.61 -4.67 0.09
N GLY A 61 12.21 -5.72 0.66
CA GLY A 61 11.56 -7.02 0.81
C GLY A 61 10.26 -6.92 1.61
N GLY A 62 10.31 -6.21 2.74
CA GLY A 62 9.14 -5.94 3.57
C GLY A 62 8.05 -5.16 2.85
N LEU A 63 8.41 -4.07 2.17
CA LEU A 63 7.47 -3.29 1.36
C LEU A 63 6.86 -4.14 0.24
N THR A 64 7.66 -4.93 -0.47
CA THR A 64 7.15 -5.84 -1.53
C THR A 64 6.09 -6.79 -1.00
N LEU A 65 6.27 -7.36 0.21
CA LEU A 65 5.27 -8.24 0.81
C LEU A 65 3.95 -7.51 1.06
N LEU A 66 4.02 -6.29 1.60
CA LEU A 66 2.82 -5.53 1.96
C LEU A 66 2.04 -5.06 0.72
N ASP A 67 2.72 -4.54 -0.32
CA ASP A 67 2.09 -4.17 -1.60
C ASP A 67 1.49 -5.39 -2.31
N THR A 68 2.17 -6.54 -2.26
CA THR A 68 1.62 -7.79 -2.80
C THR A 68 0.33 -8.16 -2.09
N MET A 69 0.32 -8.12 -0.76
CA MET A 69 -0.87 -8.42 0.04
C MET A 69 -2.00 -7.42 -0.24
N GLN A 70 -1.69 -6.13 -0.36
CA GLN A 70 -2.67 -5.09 -0.66
C GLN A 70 -3.29 -5.29 -2.04
N SER A 71 -2.49 -5.60 -3.06
CA SER A 71 -2.99 -5.84 -4.43
C SER A 71 -3.80 -7.14 -4.56
N GLU A 72 -3.44 -8.20 -3.82
CA GLU A 72 -4.09 -9.52 -3.95
C GLU A 72 -5.31 -9.66 -3.04
N SER A 73 -5.20 -9.23 -1.79
CA SER A 73 -6.21 -9.47 -0.74
C SER A 73 -6.89 -8.20 -0.26
N GLY A 74 -6.15 -7.11 -0.07
CA GLY A 74 -6.64 -5.92 0.60
C GLY A 74 -7.71 -5.18 -0.18
N VAL A 75 -7.42 -4.80 -1.41
CA VAL A 75 -8.40 -4.10 -2.26
C VAL A 75 -9.61 -4.98 -2.56
N GLU A 76 -9.41 -6.28 -2.75
CA GLU A 76 -10.51 -7.23 -2.95
C GLU A 76 -11.41 -7.34 -1.72
N ALA A 77 -10.83 -7.32 -0.51
CA ALA A 77 -11.59 -7.35 0.74
C ALA A 77 -12.45 -6.09 0.94
N ILE A 78 -11.95 -4.92 0.52
CA ILE A 78 -12.68 -3.64 0.58
C ILE A 78 -13.78 -3.59 -0.48
N ARG A 79 -13.54 -4.17 -1.65
CA ARG A 79 -14.45 -4.20 -2.81
C ARG A 79 -15.81 -4.78 -2.48
N ALA A 80 -15.91 -5.67 -1.51
CA ALA A 80 -17.17 -6.30 -1.12
C ALA A 80 -18.24 -5.31 -0.62
N ASP A 81 -17.85 -4.08 -0.22
CA ASP A 81 -18.74 -3.04 0.30
C ASP A 81 -18.79 -1.78 -0.63
N VAL A 82 -18.49 -1.95 -1.89
CA VAL A 82 -18.57 -0.87 -2.89
C VAL A 82 -20.02 -0.36 -3.04
N ARG A 83 -20.18 0.96 -2.99
CA ARG A 83 -21.48 1.64 -3.05
C ARG A 83 -21.85 2.09 -4.47
N THR A 84 -20.86 2.42 -5.28
CA THR A 84 -21.07 2.95 -6.64
C THR A 84 -20.15 2.29 -7.68
N PRO A 85 -20.53 2.26 -8.96
CA PRO A 85 -19.63 1.79 -10.01
C PRO A 85 -18.40 2.70 -10.19
N HIS A 86 -18.48 3.96 -9.75
CA HIS A 86 -17.35 4.90 -9.78
C HIS A 86 -16.33 4.56 -8.68
N GLU A 87 -16.80 4.20 -7.48
CA GLU A 87 -15.95 3.66 -6.40
C GLU A 87 -15.24 2.38 -6.86
N GLU A 88 -15.95 1.47 -7.52
CA GLU A 88 -15.37 0.26 -8.12
C GLU A 88 -14.24 0.60 -9.10
N ALA A 89 -14.43 1.62 -9.95
CA ALA A 89 -13.39 2.07 -10.88
C ALA A 89 -12.15 2.61 -10.16
N VAL A 90 -12.32 3.37 -9.06
CA VAL A 90 -11.20 3.85 -8.24
C VAL A 90 -10.44 2.68 -7.64
N LEU A 91 -11.12 1.70 -7.03
CA LEU A 91 -10.48 0.53 -6.44
C LEU A 91 -9.74 -0.32 -7.48
N ASN A 92 -10.24 -0.42 -8.72
CA ASN A 92 -9.53 -1.07 -9.82
C ASN A 92 -8.20 -0.40 -10.12
N ASN A 93 -8.15 0.94 -10.07
CA ASN A 93 -6.90 1.69 -10.27
C ASN A 93 -5.94 1.48 -9.11
N ILE A 94 -6.41 1.60 -7.85
CA ILE A 94 -5.62 1.34 -6.65
C ILE A 94 -5.00 -0.06 -6.74
N GLN A 95 -5.80 -1.10 -6.95
CA GLN A 95 -5.33 -2.49 -7.03
C GLN A 95 -4.26 -2.70 -8.12
N PHE A 96 -4.43 -2.05 -9.27
CA PHE A 96 -3.43 -2.09 -10.32
C PHE A 96 -2.13 -1.38 -9.90
N MET A 97 -2.21 -0.22 -9.25
CA MET A 97 -1.02 0.53 -8.82
C MET A 97 -0.26 -0.19 -7.71
N GLU A 98 -0.92 -0.89 -6.78
CA GLU A 98 -0.25 -1.76 -5.80
C GLU A 98 0.62 -2.84 -6.49
N SER A 99 0.11 -3.42 -7.59
CA SER A 99 0.90 -4.35 -8.41
C SER A 99 2.09 -3.68 -9.10
N VAL A 100 1.96 -2.40 -9.50
CA VAL A 100 3.06 -1.58 -10.04
C VAL A 100 4.09 -1.29 -8.96
N HIS A 101 3.67 -0.99 -7.72
CA HIS A 101 4.55 -0.79 -6.58
C HIS A 101 5.39 -2.04 -6.29
N ALA A 102 4.76 -3.19 -6.09
CA ALA A 102 5.44 -4.48 -5.88
C ALA A 102 6.41 -4.82 -7.02
N LYS A 103 6.01 -4.58 -8.28
CA LYS A 103 6.87 -4.75 -9.47
C LYS A 103 8.07 -3.80 -9.44
N SER A 104 7.91 -2.58 -8.93
CA SER A 104 8.96 -1.56 -8.88
C SER A 104 10.11 -1.97 -7.95
N TYR A 105 9.82 -2.59 -6.80
CA TYR A 105 10.86 -3.18 -5.95
C TYR A 105 11.61 -4.30 -6.65
N SER A 106 10.92 -5.14 -7.42
CA SER A 106 11.57 -6.18 -8.23
C SER A 106 12.52 -5.59 -9.27
N SER A 107 12.19 -4.42 -9.83
CA SER A 107 13.07 -3.69 -10.76
C SER A 107 14.28 -3.09 -10.05
N ILE A 108 14.12 -2.58 -8.83
CA ILE A 108 15.24 -2.15 -7.98
C ILE A 108 16.16 -3.33 -7.70
N PHE A 109 15.62 -4.47 -7.22
CA PHE A 109 16.40 -5.67 -6.94
C PHE A 109 17.17 -6.16 -8.15
N SER A 110 16.51 -6.33 -9.29
CA SER A 110 17.16 -6.85 -10.51
C SER A 110 18.23 -5.91 -11.08
N THR A 111 18.18 -4.62 -10.75
CA THR A 111 19.19 -3.64 -11.17
C THR A 111 20.39 -3.60 -10.23
N LEU A 112 20.18 -3.68 -8.93
CA LEU A 112 21.19 -3.41 -7.91
C LEU A 112 21.83 -4.67 -7.32
N ASN A 113 21.09 -5.80 -7.29
CA ASN A 113 21.48 -7.02 -6.60
C ASN A 113 21.76 -8.16 -7.57
N THR A 114 22.60 -9.10 -7.14
CA THR A 114 22.77 -10.40 -7.77
C THR A 114 21.58 -11.32 -7.48
N LYS A 115 21.40 -12.36 -8.30
CA LYS A 115 20.32 -13.34 -8.09
C LYS A 115 20.36 -13.96 -6.67
N SER A 116 21.54 -14.29 -6.17
CA SER A 116 21.69 -14.90 -4.83
C SER A 116 21.34 -13.93 -3.69
N GLU A 117 21.64 -12.64 -3.85
CA GLU A 117 21.22 -11.60 -2.89
C GLU A 117 19.71 -11.43 -2.88
N ILE A 118 19.07 -11.40 -4.06
CA ILE A 118 17.62 -11.35 -4.18
C ILE A 118 16.96 -12.56 -3.49
N GLU A 119 17.46 -13.77 -3.75
CA GLU A 119 16.97 -14.99 -3.09
C GLU A 119 17.08 -14.91 -1.57
N ALA A 120 18.19 -14.40 -1.03
CA ALA A 120 18.40 -14.20 0.39
C ALA A 120 17.45 -13.16 1.00
N ILE A 121 17.18 -12.05 0.30
CA ILE A 121 16.22 -11.02 0.72
C ILE A 121 14.82 -11.62 0.84
N PHE A 122 14.35 -12.35 -0.17
CA PHE A 122 13.01 -12.97 -0.14
C PHE A 122 12.93 -14.09 0.90
N GLU A 123 14.01 -14.87 1.11
CA GLU A 123 14.06 -15.87 2.18
C GLU A 123 13.91 -15.19 3.54
N TRP A 124 14.64 -14.09 3.78
CA TRP A 124 14.50 -13.30 5.01
C TRP A 124 13.09 -12.74 5.16
N THR A 125 12.54 -12.13 4.12
CA THR A 125 11.18 -11.56 4.11
C THR A 125 10.14 -12.61 4.52
N ASN A 126 10.25 -13.81 3.99
CA ASN A 126 9.30 -14.89 4.25
C ASN A 126 9.46 -15.51 5.67
N ASN A 127 10.58 -15.27 6.35
CA ASN A 127 10.88 -15.88 7.65
C ASN A 127 11.02 -14.87 8.81
N ASN A 128 11.01 -13.55 8.54
CA ASN A 128 11.08 -12.56 9.60
C ASN A 128 9.77 -12.52 10.39
N GLU A 129 9.85 -12.81 11.70
CA GLU A 129 8.69 -13.00 12.56
C GLU A 129 7.82 -11.72 12.70
N TYR A 130 8.44 -10.54 12.80
CA TYR A 130 7.72 -9.28 12.98
C TYR A 130 7.04 -8.84 11.68
N LEU A 131 7.72 -9.01 10.54
CA LEU A 131 7.14 -8.74 9.24
C LEU A 131 5.96 -9.66 8.94
N GLN A 132 6.10 -10.96 9.19
CA GLN A 132 5.02 -11.93 9.02
C GLN A 132 3.87 -11.70 10.01
N LYS A 133 4.18 -11.26 11.25
CA LYS A 133 3.17 -10.93 12.25
C LYS A 133 2.32 -9.73 11.81
N LYS A 134 2.93 -8.63 11.33
CA LYS A 134 2.15 -7.48 10.84
C LYS A 134 1.30 -7.85 9.62
N ALA A 135 1.85 -8.59 8.67
CA ALA A 135 1.12 -9.07 7.51
C ALA A 135 -0.08 -9.94 7.94
N LYS A 136 0.13 -10.84 8.90
CA LYS A 136 -0.95 -11.68 9.44
C LYS A 136 -2.04 -10.87 10.14
N ILE A 137 -1.70 -9.89 10.98
CA ILE A 137 -2.69 -9.04 11.67
C ILE A 137 -3.60 -8.37 10.63
N ILE A 138 -3.04 -7.78 9.60
CA ILE A 138 -3.80 -7.10 8.54
C ILE A 138 -4.62 -8.12 7.73
N ASN A 139 -4.04 -9.24 7.31
CA ASN A 139 -4.75 -10.24 6.52
C ASN A 139 -5.90 -10.91 7.30
N ASP A 140 -5.73 -11.17 8.60
CA ASP A 140 -6.79 -11.72 9.44
C ASP A 140 -8.03 -10.78 9.46
N ILE A 141 -7.81 -9.45 9.40
CA ILE A 141 -8.90 -8.49 9.31
C ILE A 141 -9.51 -8.49 7.89
N TYR A 142 -8.71 -8.58 6.83
CA TYR A 142 -9.22 -8.69 5.46
C TYR A 142 -10.10 -9.93 5.27
N GLU A 143 -9.74 -11.04 5.89
CA GLU A 143 -10.53 -12.28 5.80
C GLU A 143 -11.79 -12.24 6.66
N ASN A 144 -11.69 -11.80 7.91
CA ASN A 144 -12.70 -12.01 8.95
C ASN A 144 -13.37 -10.75 9.48
N GLY A 145 -12.81 -9.56 9.22
CA GLY A 145 -13.35 -8.29 9.67
C GLY A 145 -14.63 -7.89 8.92
N ASP A 146 -15.39 -6.99 9.53
CA ASP A 146 -16.49 -6.33 8.84
C ASP A 146 -15.98 -5.29 7.81
N ALA A 147 -16.88 -4.68 7.05
CA ALA A 147 -16.54 -3.76 5.99
C ALA A 147 -15.77 -2.52 6.46
N LEU A 148 -16.09 -2.02 7.68
CA LEU A 148 -15.39 -0.86 8.24
C LEU A 148 -14.02 -1.24 8.80
N GLN A 149 -13.91 -2.39 9.44
CA GLN A 149 -12.63 -2.92 9.94
C GLN A 149 -11.63 -3.14 8.80
N LYS A 150 -12.08 -3.67 7.67
CA LYS A 150 -11.25 -3.84 6.47
C LYS A 150 -10.71 -2.52 5.93
N LYS A 151 -11.56 -1.48 5.89
CA LYS A 151 -11.14 -0.14 5.47
C LYS A 151 -10.12 0.48 6.44
N VAL A 152 -10.29 0.26 7.76
CA VAL A 152 -9.30 0.71 8.76
C VAL A 152 -7.97 -0.01 8.59
N ALA A 153 -7.98 -1.34 8.43
CA ALA A 153 -6.76 -2.12 8.21
C ALA A 153 -6.00 -1.63 6.97
N SER A 154 -6.73 -1.40 5.86
CA SER A 154 -6.14 -0.85 4.65
C SER A 154 -5.61 0.58 4.87
N THR A 155 -6.35 1.45 5.55
CA THR A 155 -5.88 2.81 5.83
C THR A 155 -4.61 2.80 6.69
N PHE A 156 -4.51 1.91 7.69
CA PHE A 156 -3.28 1.77 8.48
C PHE A 156 -2.11 1.20 7.67
N LEU A 157 -2.37 0.30 6.73
CA LEU A 157 -1.36 -0.19 5.81
C LEU A 157 -0.80 0.95 4.96
N GLU A 158 -1.69 1.71 4.28
CA GLU A 158 -1.38 2.78 3.33
C GLU A 158 -0.73 4.02 3.99
N THR A 159 -1.11 4.34 5.22
CA THR A 159 -0.71 5.61 5.86
C THR A 159 0.27 5.45 7.03
N PHE A 160 0.46 4.24 7.54
CA PHE A 160 1.34 3.98 8.69
C PHE A 160 2.40 2.92 8.38
N LEU A 161 1.99 1.68 8.01
CA LEU A 161 2.93 0.56 7.88
C LEU A 161 3.89 0.73 6.70
N PHE A 162 3.46 1.29 5.58
CA PHE A 162 4.35 1.60 4.46
C PHE A 162 5.36 2.69 4.81
N TYR A 163 4.94 3.70 5.57
CA TYR A 163 5.79 4.86 5.85
C TYR A 163 7.02 4.54 6.70
N SER A 164 6.98 3.50 7.53
CA SER A 164 8.17 3.03 8.26
C SER A 164 9.29 2.59 7.31
N GLY A 165 8.93 1.93 6.20
CA GLY A 165 9.88 1.49 5.17
C GLY A 165 10.38 2.63 4.27
N PHE A 166 9.57 3.65 4.03
CA PHE A 166 9.93 4.76 3.13
C PHE A 166 11.03 5.66 3.67
N PHE A 167 11.27 5.66 4.98
CA PHE A 167 12.32 6.46 5.60
C PHE A 167 13.71 6.14 5.03
N THR A 168 14.05 4.86 4.86
CA THR A 168 15.38 4.42 4.45
C THR A 168 15.81 5.00 3.09
N PRO A 169 15.06 4.84 1.98
CA PRO A 169 15.44 5.42 0.70
C PRO A 169 15.47 6.95 0.71
N LEU A 170 14.59 7.60 1.48
CA LEU A 170 14.60 9.06 1.62
C LEU A 170 15.81 9.55 2.43
N TYR A 171 16.29 8.78 3.40
CA TYR A 171 17.54 9.06 4.12
C TYR A 171 18.74 9.03 3.16
N TYR A 172 18.83 8.03 2.26
CA TYR A 172 19.89 8.00 1.27
C TYR A 172 19.80 9.17 0.29
N LEU A 173 18.62 9.54 -0.15
CA LEU A 173 18.41 10.74 -0.98
C LEU A 173 18.91 12.01 -0.27
N GLY A 174 18.60 12.17 1.02
CA GLY A 174 19.09 13.29 1.83
C GLY A 174 20.62 13.36 1.94
N ASN A 175 21.29 12.22 1.72
CA ASN A 175 22.74 12.11 1.65
C ASN A 175 23.28 12.09 0.20
N ASN A 176 22.49 12.49 -0.78
CA ASN A 176 22.82 12.52 -2.21
C ASN A 176 23.19 11.13 -2.77
N LYS A 177 22.55 10.06 -2.29
CA LYS A 177 22.74 8.69 -2.76
C LYS A 177 21.40 8.08 -3.21
N LEU A 178 21.45 7.13 -4.13
CA LEU A 178 20.32 6.34 -4.62
C LEU A 178 19.13 7.21 -5.06
N ALA A 179 19.40 8.25 -5.83
CA ALA A 179 18.41 9.24 -6.23
C ALA A 179 17.25 8.66 -7.08
N ASN A 180 17.54 7.69 -7.94
CA ASN A 180 16.52 7.07 -8.79
C ASN A 180 15.68 6.04 -8.01
N VAL A 181 16.29 5.30 -7.08
CA VAL A 181 15.56 4.47 -6.12
C VAL A 181 14.60 5.34 -5.30
N ALA A 182 15.08 6.45 -4.75
CA ALA A 182 14.24 7.37 -3.99
C ALA A 182 13.15 8.02 -4.85
N GLU A 183 13.37 8.23 -6.16
CA GLU A 183 12.32 8.73 -7.05
C GLU A 183 11.17 7.75 -7.19
N ILE A 184 11.43 6.44 -7.31
CA ILE A 184 10.38 5.40 -7.26
C ILE A 184 9.60 5.52 -5.95
N ILE A 185 10.28 5.59 -4.81
CA ILE A 185 9.63 5.67 -3.50
C ILE A 185 8.78 6.95 -3.36
N LYS A 186 9.22 8.07 -3.90
CA LYS A 186 8.41 9.31 -3.93
C LYS A 186 7.15 9.17 -4.76
N LEU A 187 7.21 8.43 -5.87
CA LEU A 187 6.04 8.13 -6.69
C LEU A 187 5.06 7.23 -5.92
N ILE A 188 5.56 6.20 -5.23
CA ILE A 188 4.76 5.32 -4.38
C ILE A 188 4.10 6.15 -3.26
N ILE A 189 4.86 6.91 -2.46
CA ILE A 189 4.30 7.76 -1.38
C ILE A 189 3.19 8.69 -1.89
N ARG A 190 3.34 9.23 -3.08
CA ARG A 190 2.31 10.08 -3.69
C ARG A 190 1.03 9.31 -3.94
N ASP A 191 1.13 8.07 -4.41
CA ASP A 191 -0.02 7.21 -4.65
C ASP A 191 -0.65 6.77 -3.32
N GLU A 192 0.15 6.32 -2.34
CA GLU A 192 -0.31 5.91 -1.00
C GLU A 192 -1.06 7.02 -0.26
N SER A 193 -0.62 8.27 -0.46
CA SER A 193 -1.32 9.42 0.13
C SER A 193 -2.74 9.59 -0.42
N VAL A 194 -2.98 9.23 -1.67
CA VAL A 194 -4.31 9.25 -2.30
C VAL A 194 -5.11 8.02 -1.90
N HIS A 195 -4.48 6.83 -1.93
CA HIS A 195 -5.11 5.56 -1.56
C HIS A 195 -5.65 5.62 -0.12
N GLY A 196 -4.79 5.91 0.85
CA GLY A 196 -5.16 5.99 2.25
C GLY A 196 -6.20 7.07 2.55
N THR A 197 -6.09 8.25 1.91
CA THR A 197 -7.09 9.32 2.04
C THR A 197 -8.45 8.89 1.50
N TYR A 198 -8.49 8.24 0.34
CA TYR A 198 -9.74 7.80 -0.27
C TYR A 198 -10.40 6.67 0.52
N ILE A 199 -9.65 5.65 0.91
CA ILE A 199 -10.17 4.53 1.70
C ILE A 199 -10.65 5.03 3.07
N GLY A 200 -9.89 5.95 3.71
CA GLY A 200 -10.28 6.62 4.96
C GLY A 200 -11.56 7.45 4.80
N TYR A 201 -11.75 8.13 3.67
CA TYR A 201 -13.01 8.81 3.37
C TYR A 201 -14.19 7.83 3.25
N LYS A 202 -14.01 6.71 2.54
CA LYS A 202 -15.05 5.68 2.41
C LYS A 202 -15.35 5.01 3.77
N PHE A 203 -14.35 4.84 4.62
CA PHE A 203 -14.55 4.44 6.01
C PHE A 203 -15.45 5.43 6.75
N GLN A 204 -15.15 6.73 6.67
CA GLN A 204 -15.91 7.78 7.36
C GLN A 204 -17.39 7.80 6.99
N LEU A 205 -17.72 7.54 5.71
CA LEU A 205 -19.12 7.46 5.28
C LEU A 205 -19.89 6.39 6.05
N GLY A 206 -19.33 5.19 6.15
CA GLY A 206 -19.96 4.09 6.90
C GLY A 206 -19.92 4.29 8.41
N PHE A 207 -18.82 4.79 8.95
CA PHE A 207 -18.67 5.07 10.37
C PHE A 207 -19.71 6.10 10.88
N ASN A 208 -20.02 7.11 10.08
CA ASN A 208 -21.04 8.11 10.42
C ASN A 208 -22.48 7.57 10.41
N GLU A 209 -22.73 6.38 9.86
CA GLU A 209 -24.01 5.69 9.89
C GLU A 209 -24.24 4.89 11.18
N LEU A 210 -23.18 4.67 11.99
CA LEU A 210 -23.22 3.96 13.25
C LEU A 210 -23.86 4.83 14.37
N SER A 211 -24.46 4.20 15.37
CA SER A 211 -24.87 4.86 16.61
C SER A 211 -23.65 5.34 17.42
N GLU A 212 -23.84 6.28 18.34
CA GLU A 212 -22.75 6.78 19.21
C GLU A 212 -22.05 5.67 19.99
N ASP A 213 -22.79 4.72 20.56
CA ASP A 213 -22.23 3.58 21.30
C ASP A 213 -21.38 2.67 20.39
N GLU A 214 -21.84 2.42 19.16
CA GLU A 214 -21.07 1.64 18.16
C GLU A 214 -19.83 2.38 17.70
N GLN A 215 -19.91 3.69 17.50
CA GLN A 215 -18.74 4.52 17.14
C GLN A 215 -17.69 4.50 18.25
N ASP A 216 -18.10 4.57 19.52
CA ASP A 216 -17.17 4.54 20.66
C ASP A 216 -16.49 3.17 20.77
N ALA A 217 -17.25 2.08 20.68
CA ALA A 217 -16.66 0.74 20.66
C ALA A 217 -15.70 0.53 19.47
N PHE A 218 -16.06 1.08 18.32
CA PHE A 218 -15.20 1.00 17.12
C PHE A 218 -13.91 1.83 17.28
N ARG A 219 -13.96 3.01 17.90
CA ARG A 219 -12.76 3.81 18.21
C ARG A 219 -11.82 3.06 19.14
N GLU A 220 -12.34 2.41 20.20
CA GLU A 220 -11.52 1.59 21.10
C GLU A 220 -10.80 0.48 20.31
N TRP A 221 -11.52 -0.26 19.47
CA TRP A 221 -10.94 -1.28 18.62
C TRP A 221 -9.84 -0.73 17.66
N MET A 222 -10.08 0.45 17.05
CA MET A 222 -9.09 1.09 16.19
C MET A 222 -7.79 1.44 16.95
N TYR A 223 -7.91 1.96 18.17
CA TYR A 223 -6.74 2.26 19.00
C TYR A 223 -6.00 0.99 19.41
N ASP A 224 -6.70 -0.05 19.80
CA ASP A 224 -6.10 -1.34 20.15
C ASP A 224 -5.31 -1.92 18.96
N LEU A 225 -5.90 -1.89 17.76
CA LEU A 225 -5.21 -2.31 16.55
C LEU A 225 -3.96 -1.43 16.25
N LEU A 226 -4.10 -0.12 16.36
CA LEU A 226 -2.98 0.80 16.13
C LEU A 226 -1.83 0.52 17.11
N TYR A 227 -2.11 0.36 18.41
CA TYR A 227 -1.10 0.02 19.39
C TYR A 227 -0.45 -1.33 19.14
N GLN A 228 -1.23 -2.33 18.76
CA GLN A 228 -0.70 -3.67 18.40
C GLN A 228 0.27 -3.60 17.21
N LEU A 229 -0.07 -2.83 16.19
CA LEU A 229 0.79 -2.60 15.02
C LEU A 229 2.03 -1.79 15.39
N TYR A 230 1.85 -0.73 16.19
CA TYR A 230 2.96 0.13 16.64
C TYR A 230 3.99 -0.67 17.46
N GLU A 231 3.55 -1.45 18.45
CA GLU A 231 4.44 -2.32 19.23
C GLU A 231 5.20 -3.32 18.34
N ASN A 232 4.60 -3.76 17.25
CA ASN A 232 5.26 -4.64 16.29
C ASN A 232 6.30 -3.90 15.43
N GLU A 233 6.06 -2.63 15.07
CA GLU A 233 6.99 -1.81 14.29
C GLU A 233 8.21 -1.36 15.09
N GLU A 234 8.18 -1.37 16.42
CA GLU A 234 9.33 -1.07 17.28
C GLU A 234 10.38 -2.20 17.32
N ASN A 235 10.07 -3.38 16.79
CA ASN A 235 10.95 -4.57 16.79
C ASN A 235 11.47 -4.92 15.40
#